data_a83677b54d0bccdbc2eb31e8bcc00cfb
#
_entry.id   a83677b54d0bccdbc2eb31e8bcc00cfb
#
_cell.length_a   1.000
_cell.length_b   1.000
_cell.length_c   1.000
_cell.angle_alpha   90.00
_cell.angle_beta   90.00
_cell.angle_gamma   90.00
#
_symmetry.space_group_name_H-M   'P 1'
#
loop_
_entity.id
_entity.type
_entity.pdbx_description
1 polymer ?
#
loop_
_entity_poly.entity_id
_entity_poly.type
_entity_poly.pdbx_seq_one_letter_code
_entity_poly.pdbx_strand_id
1 'polypeptide(L)'
;MKTTRLIIVAVGGQGNLLASSVLGEAALMADIPLQMSEIHGMAQRGGVVESALIFGNARSTIIADGEADILVGFEPAETLRALNKCNTGTVVITNLAPLMPFTVNIGKGVYPDLKQLQNLIRAKTAKLIAFNAAKLAEEAGNPLAVNMVLLGALIQTGVLPLETEQVKEAMQRKTKPAFLASNLKAFELGYTAAAKAA
;
A
#
# COMPACT_ATOMS: atom_id res chain seq x y z
N MET A 1 5.52 22.24 -6.98
CA MET A 1 5.67 20.77 -7.00
C MET A 1 4.40 20.17 -7.59
N LYS A 2 4.51 19.17 -8.48
CA LYS A 2 3.36 18.43 -8.99
C LYS A 2 2.71 17.65 -7.83
N THR A 3 1.37 17.67 -7.76
CA THR A 3 0.64 16.90 -6.75
C THR A 3 0.67 15.41 -7.12
N THR A 4 0.98 14.54 -6.16
CA THR A 4 0.95 13.08 -6.31
C THR A 4 -0.05 12.49 -5.33
N ARG A 5 -0.99 11.68 -5.82
CA ARG A 5 -2.12 11.11 -5.07
C ARG A 5 -1.93 9.62 -4.88
N LEU A 6 -1.72 9.21 -3.63
CA LEU A 6 -1.57 7.83 -3.21
C LEU A 6 -2.82 7.39 -2.44
N ILE A 7 -3.33 6.22 -2.81
CA ILE A 7 -4.33 5.48 -2.01
C ILE A 7 -3.68 4.19 -1.51
N ILE A 8 -3.83 3.93 -0.22
CA ILE A 8 -3.49 2.64 0.40
C ILE A 8 -4.78 2.00 0.88
N VAL A 9 -5.05 0.77 0.44
CA VAL A 9 -6.21 0.00 0.89
C VAL A 9 -5.76 -1.27 1.59
N ALA A 10 -6.42 -1.59 2.69
CA ALA A 10 -6.10 -2.73 3.53
C ALA A 10 -7.33 -3.27 4.25
N VAL A 11 -7.21 -4.46 4.79
CA VAL A 11 -8.09 -4.97 5.84
C VAL A 11 -7.56 -4.50 7.20
N GLY A 12 -8.44 -4.11 8.09
CA GLY A 12 -8.07 -3.65 9.43
C GLY A 12 -7.16 -4.64 10.17
N GLY A 13 -6.03 -4.14 10.68
CA GLY A 13 -4.99 -4.93 11.33
C GLY A 13 -3.75 -5.23 10.46
N GLN A 14 -3.75 -4.91 9.17
CA GLN A 14 -2.60 -5.16 8.27
C GLN A 14 -1.49 -4.09 8.36
N GLY A 15 -1.62 -3.09 9.25
CA GLY A 15 -0.57 -2.08 9.48
C GLY A 15 -0.56 -0.92 8.48
N ASN A 16 -1.71 -0.61 7.88
CA ASN A 16 -1.88 0.55 7.00
C ASN A 16 -1.48 1.86 7.69
N LEU A 17 -1.96 2.09 8.93
CA LEU A 17 -1.61 3.24 9.76
C LEU A 17 -0.10 3.44 9.92
N LEU A 18 0.64 2.35 10.13
CA LEU A 18 2.10 2.44 10.28
C LEU A 18 2.76 2.84 8.95
N ALA A 19 2.33 2.25 7.83
CA ALA A 19 2.86 2.60 6.51
C ALA A 19 2.59 4.08 6.18
N SER A 20 1.36 4.56 6.40
CA SER A 20 0.98 5.97 6.20
C SER A 20 1.77 6.90 7.13
N SER A 21 1.98 6.51 8.40
CA SER A 21 2.76 7.29 9.37
C SER A 21 4.25 7.38 8.98
N VAL A 22 4.84 6.31 8.42
CA VAL A 22 6.22 6.34 7.93
C VAL A 22 6.35 7.29 6.73
N LEU A 23 5.41 7.23 5.78
CA LEU A 23 5.39 8.17 4.64
C LEU A 23 5.19 9.62 5.09
N GLY A 24 4.33 9.84 6.09
CA GLY A 24 4.11 11.16 6.68
C GLY A 24 5.37 11.73 7.34
N GLU A 25 6.09 10.91 8.11
CA GLU A 25 7.37 11.30 8.73
C GLU A 25 8.43 11.59 7.66
N ALA A 26 8.54 10.74 6.64
CA ALA A 26 9.48 10.96 5.55
C ALA A 26 9.21 12.27 4.79
N ALA A 27 7.94 12.58 4.52
CA ALA A 27 7.55 13.83 3.88
C ALA A 27 7.87 15.05 4.76
N LEU A 28 7.62 14.95 6.07
CA LEU A 28 7.95 16.02 7.03
C LEU A 28 9.46 16.27 7.09
N MET A 29 10.26 15.21 7.13
CA MET A 29 11.74 15.33 7.14
C MET A 29 12.30 15.92 5.84
N ALA A 30 11.61 15.69 4.72
CA ALA A 30 11.98 16.20 3.41
C ALA A 30 11.41 17.59 3.10
N ASP A 31 10.69 18.21 4.04
CA ASP A 31 9.98 19.49 3.85
C ASP A 31 8.99 19.44 2.65
N ILE A 32 8.37 18.28 2.44
CA ILE A 32 7.38 18.04 1.38
C ILE A 32 5.98 18.23 1.97
N PRO A 33 5.17 19.17 1.44
CA PRO A 33 3.79 19.32 1.87
C PRO A 33 3.01 18.01 1.66
N LEU A 34 2.33 17.54 2.70
CA LEU A 34 1.52 16.33 2.68
C LEU A 34 0.20 16.56 3.39
N GLN A 35 -0.87 16.11 2.78
CA GLN A 35 -2.17 15.95 3.42
C GLN A 35 -2.55 14.48 3.48
N MET A 36 -3.08 14.05 4.62
CA MET A 36 -3.46 12.66 4.86
C MET A 36 -4.86 12.60 5.47
N SER A 37 -5.62 11.59 5.06
CA SER A 37 -6.86 11.19 5.71
C SER A 37 -7.01 9.68 5.72
N GLU A 38 -7.80 9.17 6.66
CA GLU A 38 -8.10 7.75 6.79
C GLU A 38 -9.59 7.55 6.91
N ILE A 39 -10.08 6.54 6.22
CA ILE A 39 -11.46 6.09 6.28
C ILE A 39 -11.45 4.66 6.77
N HIS A 40 -12.15 4.43 7.87
CA HIS A 40 -12.33 3.11 8.46
C HIS A 40 -13.77 2.64 8.25
N GLY A 41 -13.95 1.39 7.83
CA GLY A 41 -15.25 0.75 7.88
C GLY A 41 -15.75 0.60 9.33
N MET A 42 -17.06 0.41 9.51
CA MET A 42 -17.71 0.26 10.82
C MET A 42 -17.22 -0.97 11.61
N ALA A 43 -16.62 -1.94 10.96
CA ALA A 43 -16.09 -3.14 11.61
C ALA A 43 -14.73 -2.84 12.26
N GLN A 44 -14.60 -3.03 13.57
CA GLN A 44 -13.33 -2.81 14.30
C GLN A 44 -12.20 -3.74 13.88
N ARG A 45 -12.52 -4.92 13.32
CA ARG A 45 -11.57 -5.89 12.75
C ARG A 45 -12.12 -6.46 11.46
N GLY A 46 -11.25 -6.68 10.48
CA GLY A 46 -11.65 -7.23 9.19
C GLY A 46 -12.42 -6.28 8.28
N GLY A 47 -12.65 -5.02 8.70
CA GLY A 47 -13.23 -3.99 7.87
C GLY A 47 -12.20 -3.35 6.94
N VAL A 48 -12.67 -2.72 5.88
CA VAL A 48 -11.85 -1.94 4.95
C VAL A 48 -11.22 -0.75 5.68
N VAL A 49 -9.94 -0.51 5.41
CA VAL A 49 -9.23 0.71 5.80
C VAL A 49 -8.64 1.32 4.52
N GLU A 50 -8.97 2.57 4.27
CA GLU A 50 -8.42 3.34 3.16
C GLU A 50 -7.67 4.55 3.72
N SER A 51 -6.40 4.73 3.32
CA SER A 51 -5.64 5.95 3.58
C SER A 51 -5.39 6.68 2.28
N ALA A 52 -5.75 7.96 2.23
CA ALA A 52 -5.42 8.87 1.16
C ALA A 52 -4.27 9.77 1.59
N LEU A 53 -3.19 9.81 0.78
CA LEU A 53 -2.03 10.65 0.98
C LEU A 53 -1.82 11.51 -0.27
N ILE A 54 -1.77 12.82 -0.11
CA ILE A 54 -1.60 13.74 -1.22
C ILE A 54 -0.33 14.56 -0.97
N PHE A 55 0.71 14.25 -1.71
CA PHE A 55 1.99 14.96 -1.70
C PHE A 55 1.91 16.21 -2.59
N GLY A 56 2.38 17.34 -2.08
CA GLY A 56 2.32 18.63 -2.76
C GLY A 56 1.21 19.54 -2.22
N ASN A 57 1.03 20.69 -2.88
CA ASN A 57 0.09 21.72 -2.44
C ASN A 57 -1.35 21.34 -2.79
N ALA A 58 -2.00 20.55 -1.95
CA ALA A 58 -3.41 20.20 -2.08
C ALA A 58 -4.26 20.98 -1.05
N ARG A 59 -5.54 21.22 -1.40
CA ARG A 59 -6.51 21.89 -0.52
C ARG A 59 -7.50 20.90 0.12
N SER A 60 -7.43 19.63 -0.26
CA SER A 60 -8.32 18.57 0.20
C SER A 60 -7.57 17.26 0.33
N THR A 61 -8.01 16.40 1.25
CA THR A 61 -7.51 15.02 1.40
C THR A 61 -8.33 14.02 0.59
N ILE A 62 -9.37 14.47 -0.11
CA ILE A 62 -10.23 13.60 -0.91
C ILE A 62 -9.59 13.37 -2.27
N ILE A 63 -9.46 12.10 -2.64
CA ILE A 63 -9.08 11.64 -3.98
C ILE A 63 -10.35 11.16 -4.67
N ALA A 64 -10.76 11.85 -5.73
CA ALA A 64 -11.96 11.49 -6.49
C ALA A 64 -11.72 10.23 -7.35
N ASP A 65 -12.79 9.71 -7.93
CA ASP A 65 -12.70 8.57 -8.84
C ASP A 65 -11.87 8.94 -10.08
N GLY A 66 -10.93 8.06 -10.44
CA GLY A 66 -10.02 8.28 -11.55
C GLY A 66 -8.85 9.24 -11.27
N GLU A 67 -8.62 9.69 -10.04
CA GLU A 67 -7.57 10.66 -9.72
C GLU A 67 -6.31 10.08 -9.06
N ALA A 68 -6.31 8.81 -8.66
CA ALA A 68 -5.14 8.21 -8.04
C ALA A 68 -3.97 8.08 -9.03
N ASP A 69 -2.79 8.59 -8.65
CA ASP A 69 -1.55 8.35 -9.38
C ASP A 69 -0.98 6.96 -9.04
N ILE A 70 -1.18 6.52 -7.79
CA ILE A 70 -0.75 5.20 -7.32
C ILE A 70 -1.75 4.61 -6.32
N LEU A 71 -2.00 3.29 -6.43
CA LEU A 71 -2.80 2.50 -5.51
C LEU A 71 -1.94 1.38 -4.93
N VAL A 72 -1.87 1.27 -3.61
CA VAL A 72 -1.22 0.17 -2.90
C VAL A 72 -2.27 -0.65 -2.16
N GLY A 73 -2.44 -1.90 -2.57
CA GLY A 73 -3.37 -2.84 -1.96
C GLY A 73 -2.67 -3.89 -1.10
N PHE A 74 -3.00 -3.92 0.18
CA PHE A 74 -2.47 -4.91 1.13
C PHE A 74 -3.20 -6.24 1.02
N GLU A 75 -4.36 -6.23 0.36
CA GLU A 75 -5.23 -7.37 0.15
C GLU A 75 -5.84 -7.31 -1.27
N PRO A 76 -5.88 -8.42 -2.03
CA PRO A 76 -6.28 -8.39 -3.44
C PRO A 76 -7.70 -7.90 -3.70
N ALA A 77 -8.69 -8.34 -2.92
CA ALA A 77 -10.09 -7.94 -3.11
C ALA A 77 -10.31 -6.46 -2.75
N GLU A 78 -9.60 -5.94 -1.74
CA GLU A 78 -9.66 -4.52 -1.40
C GLU A 78 -8.99 -3.66 -2.49
N THR A 79 -7.90 -4.15 -3.10
CA THR A 79 -7.31 -3.50 -4.28
C THR A 79 -8.33 -3.37 -5.42
N LEU A 80 -9.08 -4.45 -5.70
CA LEU A 80 -10.12 -4.43 -6.72
C LEU A 80 -11.25 -3.44 -6.39
N ARG A 81 -11.66 -3.35 -5.13
CA ARG A 81 -12.72 -2.42 -4.69
C ARG A 81 -12.33 -0.96 -4.89
N ALA A 82 -11.06 -0.63 -4.66
CA ALA A 82 -10.54 0.73 -4.84
C ALA A 82 -10.19 1.06 -6.30
N LEU A 83 -10.42 0.15 -7.24
CA LEU A 83 -10.06 0.33 -8.64
C LEU A 83 -10.81 1.51 -9.31
N ASN A 84 -11.97 1.93 -8.78
CA ASN A 84 -12.68 3.13 -9.23
C ASN A 84 -11.82 4.39 -9.08
N LYS A 85 -10.92 4.46 -8.10
CA LYS A 85 -10.00 5.57 -7.89
C LYS A 85 -8.91 5.68 -8.97
N CYS A 86 -8.66 4.58 -9.70
CA CYS A 86 -7.61 4.48 -10.70
C CYS A 86 -8.06 4.96 -12.09
N ASN A 87 -7.08 5.38 -12.88
CA ASN A 87 -7.19 5.72 -14.30
C ASN A 87 -6.09 5.00 -15.11
N THR A 88 -6.04 5.24 -16.41
CA THR A 88 -5.08 4.63 -17.33
C THR A 88 -3.61 5.03 -17.09
N GLY A 89 -3.34 6.03 -16.26
CA GLY A 89 -1.99 6.43 -15.82
C GLY A 89 -1.59 5.89 -14.46
N THR A 90 -2.52 5.26 -13.71
CA THR A 90 -2.27 4.80 -12.35
C THR A 90 -1.32 3.60 -12.31
N VAL A 91 -0.35 3.64 -11.39
CA VAL A 91 0.46 2.47 -11.00
C VAL A 91 -0.23 1.75 -9.84
N VAL A 92 -0.41 0.44 -9.95
CA VAL A 92 -1.00 -0.38 -8.88
C VAL A 92 0.03 -1.36 -8.35
N ILE A 93 0.17 -1.40 -7.02
CA ILE A 93 0.95 -2.42 -6.30
C ILE A 93 -0.04 -3.22 -5.48
N THR A 94 -0.01 -4.56 -5.56
CA THR A 94 -0.89 -5.39 -4.75
C THR A 94 -0.20 -6.64 -4.21
N ASN A 95 -0.50 -6.94 -2.94
CA ASN A 95 -0.20 -8.24 -2.37
C ASN A 95 -1.13 -9.29 -3.00
N LEU A 96 -0.59 -10.48 -3.32
CA LEU A 96 -1.36 -11.60 -3.87
C LEU A 96 -1.77 -12.64 -2.80
N ALA A 97 -1.41 -12.45 -1.53
CA ALA A 97 -1.87 -13.29 -0.44
C ALA A 97 -3.25 -12.82 0.04
N PRO A 98 -4.33 -13.59 -0.21
CA PRO A 98 -5.67 -13.17 0.20
C PRO A 98 -5.87 -13.32 1.70
N LEU A 99 -6.63 -12.39 2.28
CA LEU A 99 -7.17 -12.53 3.63
C LEU A 99 -8.67 -12.82 3.50
N MET A 100 -9.05 -14.10 3.69
CA MET A 100 -10.41 -14.54 3.45
C MET A 100 -11.42 -13.84 4.38
N PRO A 101 -12.44 -13.13 3.82
CA PRO A 101 -13.51 -12.54 4.61
C PRO A 101 -14.28 -13.61 5.41
N PHE A 102 -14.84 -13.21 6.54
CA PHE A 102 -15.66 -14.11 7.37
C PHE A 102 -16.78 -14.79 6.56
N THR A 103 -17.44 -14.06 5.67
CA THR A 103 -18.52 -14.59 4.80
C THR A 103 -18.04 -15.72 3.89
N VAL A 104 -16.81 -15.68 3.42
CA VAL A 104 -16.20 -16.75 2.62
C VAL A 104 -15.87 -17.96 3.51
N ASN A 105 -15.29 -17.71 4.70
CA ASN A 105 -14.93 -18.77 5.65
C ASN A 105 -16.13 -19.58 6.13
N ILE A 106 -17.32 -18.98 6.22
CA ILE A 106 -18.57 -19.67 6.59
C ILE A 106 -19.37 -20.18 5.39
N GLY A 107 -18.80 -20.15 4.17
CA GLY A 107 -19.44 -20.65 2.95
C GLY A 107 -20.56 -19.78 2.39
N LYS A 108 -20.74 -18.52 2.86
CA LYS A 108 -21.75 -17.57 2.38
C LYS A 108 -21.26 -16.60 1.32
N GLY A 109 -20.03 -16.78 0.84
CA GLY A 109 -19.42 -15.95 -0.19
C GLY A 109 -18.37 -16.73 -0.97
N VAL A 110 -17.99 -16.17 -2.12
CA VAL A 110 -16.90 -16.69 -2.96
C VAL A 110 -15.83 -15.62 -3.07
N TYR A 111 -14.57 -15.98 -2.82
CA TYR A 111 -13.46 -15.07 -3.04
C TYR A 111 -13.19 -14.94 -4.53
N PRO A 112 -12.89 -13.73 -5.04
CA PRO A 112 -12.61 -13.52 -6.47
C PRO A 112 -11.40 -14.34 -6.95
N ASP A 113 -11.46 -14.84 -8.17
CA ASP A 113 -10.29 -15.47 -8.79
C ASP A 113 -9.16 -14.45 -8.98
N LEU A 114 -7.96 -14.80 -8.48
CA LEU A 114 -6.81 -13.88 -8.48
C LEU A 114 -6.33 -13.51 -9.89
N LYS A 115 -6.48 -14.41 -10.88
CA LYS A 115 -6.09 -14.10 -12.27
C LYS A 115 -7.08 -13.12 -12.90
N GLN A 116 -8.37 -13.34 -12.68
CA GLN A 116 -9.41 -12.42 -13.15
C GLN A 116 -9.24 -11.05 -12.53
N LEU A 117 -8.99 -10.97 -11.22
CA LEU A 117 -8.71 -9.73 -10.49
C LEU A 117 -7.53 -8.98 -11.11
N GLN A 118 -6.40 -9.65 -11.32
CA GLN A 118 -5.23 -9.04 -11.96
C GLN A 118 -5.54 -8.55 -13.39
N ASN A 119 -6.32 -9.31 -14.17
CA ASN A 119 -6.69 -8.90 -15.52
C ASN A 119 -7.57 -7.63 -15.52
N LEU A 120 -8.52 -7.52 -14.58
CA LEU A 120 -9.34 -6.31 -14.43
C LEU A 120 -8.49 -5.09 -14.06
N ILE A 121 -7.51 -5.25 -13.17
CA ILE A 121 -6.60 -4.16 -12.79
C ILE A 121 -5.75 -3.74 -14.00
N ARG A 122 -5.12 -4.70 -14.70
CA ARG A 122 -4.32 -4.41 -15.90
C ARG A 122 -5.09 -3.71 -17.00
N ALA A 123 -6.37 -4.06 -17.19
CA ALA A 123 -7.21 -3.45 -18.22
C ALA A 123 -7.52 -1.96 -17.96
N LYS A 124 -7.41 -1.50 -16.71
CA LYS A 124 -7.76 -0.14 -16.30
C LYS A 124 -6.58 0.76 -15.98
N THR A 125 -5.39 0.22 -15.76
CA THR A 125 -4.26 0.94 -15.17
C THR A 125 -3.01 0.86 -16.06
N ALA A 126 -2.06 1.78 -15.86
CA ALA A 126 -0.81 1.82 -16.63
C ALA A 126 0.11 0.64 -16.31
N LYS A 127 0.16 0.23 -15.04
CA LYS A 127 1.08 -0.80 -14.56
C LYS A 127 0.52 -1.51 -13.33
N LEU A 128 0.67 -2.84 -13.30
CA LEU A 128 0.38 -3.67 -12.15
C LEU A 128 1.65 -4.37 -11.68
N ILE A 129 2.05 -4.10 -10.43
CA ILE A 129 3.11 -4.79 -9.69
C ILE A 129 2.43 -5.69 -8.66
N ALA A 130 2.43 -7.00 -8.89
CA ALA A 130 1.69 -7.96 -8.08
C ALA A 130 2.59 -9.13 -7.66
N PHE A 131 2.71 -9.36 -6.37
CA PHE A 131 3.53 -10.44 -5.81
C PHE A 131 3.02 -10.85 -4.42
N ASN A 132 3.48 -11.99 -3.92
CA ASN A 132 3.13 -12.45 -2.57
C ASN A 132 4.00 -11.74 -1.52
N ALA A 133 3.51 -10.62 -1.00
CA ALA A 133 4.19 -9.83 0.02
C ALA A 133 4.23 -10.54 1.39
N ALA A 134 3.26 -11.40 1.68
CA ALA A 134 3.25 -12.17 2.93
C ALA A 134 4.45 -13.13 3.01
N LYS A 135 4.77 -13.82 1.91
CA LYS A 135 5.94 -14.69 1.83
C LYS A 135 7.24 -13.91 2.06
N LEU A 136 7.37 -12.71 1.50
CA LEU A 136 8.55 -11.87 1.71
C LEU A 136 8.65 -11.34 3.15
N ALA A 137 7.53 -11.05 3.79
CA ALA A 137 7.50 -10.67 5.19
C ALA A 137 7.95 -11.82 6.12
N GLU A 138 7.53 -13.07 5.83
CA GLU A 138 8.03 -14.27 6.50
C GLU A 138 9.53 -14.45 6.30
N GLU A 139 10.06 -14.29 5.08
CA GLU A 139 11.47 -14.33 4.74
C GLU A 139 12.29 -13.25 5.46
N ALA A 140 11.68 -12.09 5.70
CA ALA A 140 12.28 -11.03 6.51
C ALA A 140 12.36 -11.37 8.01
N GLY A 141 11.65 -12.43 8.46
CA GLY A 141 11.56 -12.86 9.84
C GLY A 141 10.43 -12.22 10.65
N ASN A 142 9.50 -11.53 9.99
CA ASN A 142 8.33 -10.92 10.64
C ASN A 142 7.10 -10.99 9.72
N PRO A 143 6.21 -11.97 9.88
CA PRO A 143 4.99 -12.11 9.07
C PRO A 143 4.07 -10.87 9.10
N LEU A 144 4.19 -10.03 10.13
CA LEU A 144 3.41 -8.79 10.25
C LEU A 144 4.00 -7.62 9.44
N ALA A 145 5.19 -7.78 8.84
CA ALA A 145 5.87 -6.72 8.09
C ALA A 145 5.44 -6.61 6.61
N VAL A 146 4.26 -7.14 6.24
CA VAL A 146 3.69 -7.00 4.88
C VAL A 146 3.59 -5.54 4.45
N ASN A 147 3.22 -4.66 5.38
CA ASN A 147 3.19 -3.21 5.15
C ASN A 147 4.55 -2.64 4.75
N MET A 148 5.65 -3.12 5.33
CA MET A 148 7.01 -2.66 5.00
C MET A 148 7.49 -3.23 3.66
N VAL A 149 7.10 -4.46 3.33
CA VAL A 149 7.34 -5.03 1.98
C VAL A 149 6.67 -4.18 0.91
N LEU A 150 5.39 -3.84 1.10
CA LEU A 150 4.64 -3.02 0.13
C LEU A 150 5.15 -1.57 0.08
N LEU A 151 5.62 -1.04 1.21
CA LEU A 151 6.26 0.27 1.26
C LEU A 151 7.58 0.29 0.44
N GLY A 152 8.40 -0.74 0.53
CA GLY A 152 9.60 -0.89 -0.31
C GLY A 152 9.26 -0.95 -1.80
N ALA A 153 8.23 -1.73 -2.16
CA ALA A 153 7.75 -1.78 -3.53
C ALA A 153 7.22 -0.43 -4.03
N LEU A 154 6.55 0.33 -3.17
CA LEU A 154 6.05 1.67 -3.48
C LEU A 154 7.19 2.63 -3.80
N ILE A 155 8.21 2.68 -2.96
CA ILE A 155 9.36 3.58 -3.15
C ILE A 155 10.14 3.22 -4.42
N GLN A 156 10.28 1.93 -4.74
CA GLN A 156 10.93 1.48 -5.97
C GLN A 156 10.28 2.04 -7.24
N THR A 157 9.00 2.33 -7.23
CA THR A 157 8.31 2.88 -8.42
C THR A 157 8.78 4.28 -8.82
N GLY A 158 9.37 5.04 -7.90
CA GLY A 158 9.76 6.44 -8.13
C GLY A 158 8.58 7.40 -8.34
N VAL A 159 7.34 6.98 -8.10
CA VAL A 159 6.15 7.83 -8.29
C VAL A 159 6.02 8.88 -7.18
N LEU A 160 6.43 8.55 -5.97
CA LEU A 160 6.42 9.48 -4.84
C LEU A 160 7.64 10.40 -4.86
N PRO A 161 7.51 11.65 -4.40
CA PRO A 161 8.62 12.58 -4.28
C PRO A 161 9.45 12.33 -3.00
N LEU A 162 9.77 11.08 -2.71
CA LEU A 162 10.50 10.64 -1.52
C LEU A 162 11.68 9.76 -1.94
N GLU A 163 12.82 10.03 -1.33
CA GLU A 163 14.03 9.23 -1.51
C GLU A 163 14.03 8.00 -0.58
N THR A 164 14.66 6.93 -1.02
CA THR A 164 14.73 5.67 -0.26
C THR A 164 15.28 5.85 1.14
N GLU A 165 16.34 6.65 1.29
CA GLU A 165 17.00 6.88 2.60
C GLU A 165 16.12 7.69 3.55
N GLN A 166 15.33 8.65 3.05
CA GLN A 166 14.36 9.40 3.85
C GLN A 166 13.30 8.46 4.44
N VAL A 167 12.81 7.51 3.64
CA VAL A 167 11.82 6.53 4.12
C VAL A 167 12.43 5.55 5.13
N LYS A 168 13.65 5.10 4.92
CA LYS A 168 14.36 4.24 5.89
C LYS A 168 14.61 4.96 7.22
N GLU A 169 15.00 6.23 7.18
CA GLU A 169 15.16 7.04 8.40
C GLU A 169 13.81 7.23 9.11
N ALA A 170 12.74 7.51 8.38
CA ALA A 170 11.40 7.59 8.94
C ALA A 170 10.96 6.26 9.58
N MET A 171 11.30 5.12 8.97
CA MET A 171 11.07 3.79 9.56
C MET A 171 11.79 3.64 10.90
N GLN A 172 13.03 4.12 11.03
CA GLN A 172 13.77 4.08 12.30
C GLN A 172 13.04 4.88 13.41
N ARG A 173 12.48 6.03 13.07
CA ARG A 173 11.75 6.89 14.00
C ARG A 173 10.37 6.33 14.41
N LYS A 174 9.68 5.65 13.48
CA LYS A 174 8.29 5.19 13.67
C LYS A 174 8.16 3.73 14.10
N THR A 175 9.24 2.95 14.01
CA THR A 175 9.22 1.52 14.34
C THR A 175 9.84 1.27 15.71
N LYS A 176 9.25 0.37 16.48
CA LYS A 176 9.85 -0.07 17.75
C LYS A 176 11.20 -0.74 17.47
N PRO A 177 12.26 -0.48 18.27
CA PRO A 177 13.61 -1.02 18.04
C PRO A 177 13.66 -2.53 17.81
N ALA A 178 12.84 -3.31 18.53
CA ALA A 178 12.76 -4.77 18.41
C ALA A 178 12.34 -5.27 17.00
N PHE A 179 11.65 -4.45 16.23
CA PHE A 179 11.15 -4.81 14.88
C PHE A 179 11.93 -4.12 13.76
N LEU A 180 12.79 -3.18 14.08
CA LEU A 180 13.42 -2.32 13.07
C LEU A 180 14.22 -3.16 12.04
N ALA A 181 15.05 -4.08 12.49
CA ALA A 181 15.89 -4.90 11.60
C ALA A 181 15.05 -5.74 10.61
N SER A 182 14.00 -6.41 11.11
CA SER A 182 13.09 -7.19 10.25
C SER A 182 12.28 -6.30 9.31
N ASN A 183 11.87 -5.12 9.75
CA ASN A 183 11.13 -4.17 8.92
C ASN A 183 11.99 -3.59 7.79
N LEU A 184 13.24 -3.23 8.07
CA LEU A 184 14.18 -2.78 7.03
C LEU A 184 14.45 -3.89 6.02
N LYS A 185 14.65 -5.14 6.48
CA LYS A 185 14.81 -6.29 5.58
C LYS A 185 13.56 -6.52 4.72
N ALA A 186 12.36 -6.41 5.31
CA ALA A 186 11.10 -6.52 4.58
C ALA A 186 10.96 -5.45 3.50
N PHE A 187 11.34 -4.21 3.81
CA PHE A 187 11.37 -3.10 2.86
C PHE A 187 12.29 -3.42 1.67
N GLU A 188 13.53 -3.86 1.90
CA GLU A 188 14.49 -4.21 0.86
C GLU A 188 14.00 -5.36 -0.04
N LEU A 189 13.38 -6.40 0.55
CA LEU A 189 12.79 -7.49 -0.21
C LEU A 189 11.65 -6.99 -1.11
N GLY A 190 10.80 -6.11 -0.62
CA GLY A 190 9.74 -5.50 -1.39
C GLY A 190 10.25 -4.61 -2.51
N TYR A 191 11.26 -3.79 -2.25
CA TYR A 191 11.94 -2.96 -3.23
C TYR A 191 12.50 -3.80 -4.38
N THR A 192 13.21 -4.87 -4.04
CA THR A 192 13.78 -5.81 -5.02
C THR A 192 12.72 -6.56 -5.82
N ALA A 193 11.63 -6.98 -5.15
CA ALA A 193 10.52 -7.69 -5.81
C ALA A 193 9.82 -6.79 -6.84
N ALA A 194 9.59 -5.53 -6.52
CA ALA A 194 8.98 -4.57 -7.45
C ALA A 194 9.88 -4.28 -8.66
N ALA A 195 11.19 -4.18 -8.47
CA ALA A 195 12.15 -4.02 -9.57
C ALA A 195 12.14 -5.20 -10.56
N LYS A 196 11.91 -6.43 -10.08
CA LYS A 196 11.81 -7.64 -10.93
C LYS A 196 10.46 -7.80 -11.62
N ALA A 197 9.39 -7.23 -11.05
CA ALA A 197 8.04 -7.30 -11.57
C ALA A 197 7.70 -6.12 -12.52
N ALA A 198 8.61 -5.19 -12.66
CA ALA A 198 8.53 -4.00 -13.51
C ALA A 198 8.93 -4.32 -14.96
#